data_844768686b8aecb705303c8f5f88c232
#
_entry.id   844768686b8aecb705303c8f5f88c232
#
_cell.length_a   1.000
_cell.length_b   1.000
_cell.length_c   1.000
_cell.angle_alpha   90.00
_cell.angle_beta   90.00
_cell.angle_gamma   90.00
#
_symmetry.space_group_name_H-M   'P 1'
#
loop_
_entity.id
_entity.type
_entity.pdbx_description
1 polymer ?
#
loop_
_entity_poly.entity_id
_entity_poly.type
_entity_poly.pdbx_seq_one_letter_code
_entity_poly.pdbx_strand_id
1 'polypeptide(L)' 'MSRYLIVIEKAGRNYSAFCPDLPGCIASGKTKKAVEKNMTEAIEFHLEGLKEDGESVRPHALEAKFVQVQ' A
#
# COMPACT_ATOMS: atom_id res chain seq x y z
N MET A 1 3.02 16.05 3.05
CA MET A 1 2.31 14.85 2.64
C MET A 1 3.27 13.76 2.21
N SER A 2 3.04 12.56 2.65
CA SER A 2 3.87 11.42 2.27
C SER A 2 3.21 10.60 1.18
N ARG A 3 4.03 10.00 0.35
CA ARG A 3 3.57 9.11 -0.71
C ARG A 3 4.08 7.71 -0.43
N TYR A 4 3.24 6.74 -0.67
CA TYR A 4 3.60 5.34 -0.50
C TYR A 4 3.25 4.57 -1.75
N LEU A 5 4.17 3.72 -2.16
CA LEU A 5 3.93 2.81 -3.27
C LEU A 5 3.02 1.69 -2.79
N ILE A 6 2.01 1.38 -3.58
CA ILE A 6 1.20 0.20 -3.34
C ILE A 6 1.26 -0.68 -4.57
N VAL A 7 1.12 -1.98 -4.37
CA VAL A 7 1.08 -2.95 -5.45
C VAL A 7 -0.31 -3.56 -5.46
N ILE A 8 -0.97 -3.48 -6.60
CA ILE A 8 -2.33 -3.98 -6.76
C ILE A 8 -2.31 -5.21 -7.65
N GLU A 9 -2.95 -6.26 -7.19
CA GLU A 9 -3.07 -7.51 -7.94
C GLU A 9 -4.51 -7.89 -8.09
N LYS A 10 -4.84 -8.47 -9.23
CA LYS A 10 -6.16 -9.05 -9.43
C LYS A 10 -6.17 -10.44 -8.80
N ALA A 11 -7.15 -10.70 -7.95
CA ALA A 11 -7.27 -11.99 -7.25
C ALA A 11 -8.69 -12.51 -7.46
N GLY A 12 -8.87 -13.36 -8.47
CA GLY A 12 -10.18 -13.85 -8.84
C GLY A 12 -11.06 -12.71 -9.33
N ARG A 13 -12.17 -12.48 -8.66
CA ARG A 13 -13.11 -11.40 -9.00
C ARG A 13 -12.81 -10.09 -8.30
N ASN A 14 -11.89 -10.15 -7.36
CA ASN A 14 -11.55 -8.99 -6.54
C ASN A 14 -10.13 -8.54 -6.83
N TYR A 15 -9.74 -7.49 -6.13
CA TYR A 15 -8.37 -6.98 -6.16
C TYR A 15 -7.83 -6.97 -4.75
N SER A 16 -6.54 -7.17 -4.63
CA SER A 16 -5.84 -7.03 -3.36
C SER A 16 -4.66 -6.12 -3.57
N ALA A 17 -4.20 -5.52 -2.50
CA ALA A 17 -3.08 -4.61 -2.56
C ALA A 17 -2.25 -4.70 -1.29
N PHE A 18 -0.99 -4.35 -1.41
CA PHE A 18 -0.11 -4.27 -0.25
C PHE A 18 0.84 -3.09 -0.43
N CYS A 19 1.38 -2.64 0.68
CA CYS A 19 2.35 -1.57 0.69
C CYS A 19 3.72 -2.16 1.04
N PRO A 20 4.65 -2.22 0.07
CA PRO A 20 5.95 -2.84 0.34
C PRO A 20 6.75 -2.19 1.45
N ASP A 21 6.62 -0.87 1.64
CA ASP A 21 7.34 -0.16 2.69
C ASP A 21 6.75 -0.36 4.09
N LEU A 22 5.54 -0.90 4.17
CA LEU A 22 4.85 -1.11 5.45
C LEU A 22 4.41 -2.56 5.55
N PRO A 23 5.27 -3.43 6.07
CA PRO A 23 4.93 -4.86 6.18
C PRO A 23 3.63 -5.10 6.92
N GLY A 24 2.81 -5.97 6.38
CA GLY A 24 1.52 -6.28 6.98
C GLY A 24 0.39 -5.34 6.60
N CYS A 25 0.68 -4.27 5.88
CA CYS A 25 -0.36 -3.33 5.46
C CYS A 25 -0.95 -3.80 4.14
N ILE A 26 -2.12 -4.40 4.20
CA ILE A 26 -2.79 -4.99 3.04
C ILE A 26 -4.27 -4.58 3.03
N ALA A 27 -4.88 -4.65 1.86
CA ALA A 27 -6.31 -4.39 1.73
C ALA A 27 -6.85 -5.12 0.51
N SER A 28 -8.16 -5.22 0.41
CA SER A 28 -8.82 -5.79 -0.75
C SER A 28 -10.01 -4.93 -1.14
N GLY A 29 -10.51 -5.16 -2.34
CA GLY A 29 -11.67 -4.43 -2.84
C GLY A 29 -12.19 -5.07 -4.11
N LYS A 30 -13.41 -4.74 -4.49
CA LYS A 30 -14.05 -5.32 -5.66
C LYS A 30 -13.57 -4.68 -6.97
N THR A 31 -13.01 -3.49 -6.89
CA THR A 31 -12.50 -2.77 -8.05
C THR A 31 -11.14 -2.18 -7.69
N LYS A 32 -10.39 -1.74 -8.71
CA LYS A 32 -9.11 -1.07 -8.47
C LYS A 32 -9.31 0.18 -7.63
N LYS A 33 -10.36 0.93 -7.92
CA LYS A 33 -10.65 2.16 -7.19
C LYS A 33 -10.97 1.88 -5.74
N ALA A 34 -11.76 0.84 -5.49
CA ALA A 34 -12.12 0.45 -4.14
C ALA A 34 -10.90 0.01 -3.35
N VAL A 35 -10.01 -0.78 -3.97
CA VAL A 35 -8.83 -1.25 -3.25
C VAL A 35 -7.85 -0.10 -2.99
N GLU A 36 -7.75 0.88 -3.88
CA GLU A 36 -6.93 2.06 -3.64
C GLU A 36 -7.42 2.84 -2.43
N LYS A 37 -8.73 3.04 -2.35
CA LYS A 37 -9.33 3.74 -1.23
C LYS A 37 -9.07 2.98 0.07
N ASN A 38 -9.29 1.68 0.05
CA ASN A 38 -9.11 0.84 1.22
C ASN A 38 -7.64 0.81 1.65
N MET A 39 -6.71 0.80 0.69
CA MET A 39 -5.30 0.86 0.99
C MET A 39 -4.91 2.20 1.62
N THR A 40 -5.45 3.29 1.11
CA THR A 40 -5.17 4.61 1.67
C THR A 40 -5.56 4.64 3.14
N GLU A 41 -6.74 4.14 3.45
CA GLU A 41 -7.22 4.08 4.83
C GLU A 41 -6.36 3.15 5.69
N ALA A 42 -5.96 2.00 5.12
CA ALA A 42 -5.12 1.05 5.83
C ALA A 42 -3.74 1.65 6.15
N ILE A 43 -3.17 2.38 5.20
CA ILE A 43 -1.88 3.03 5.41
C ILE A 43 -1.99 4.10 6.49
N GLU A 44 -3.03 4.92 6.42
CA GLU A 44 -3.25 5.97 7.42
C GLU A 44 -3.37 5.37 8.82
N PHE A 45 -4.13 4.31 8.93
CA PHE A 45 -4.31 3.61 10.20
C PHE A 45 -3.00 3.01 10.70
N HIS A 46 -2.24 2.40 9.79
CA HIS A 46 -0.95 1.79 10.13
C HIS A 46 0.05 2.83 10.63
N LEU A 47 0.12 3.97 9.94
CA LEU A 47 1.02 5.05 10.33
C LEU A 47 0.64 5.64 11.69
N GLU A 48 -0.63 5.72 11.96
CA GLU A 48 -1.11 6.21 13.25
C GLU A 48 -0.66 5.28 14.38
N GLY A 49 -0.77 3.96 14.15
CA GLY A 49 -0.29 2.97 15.11
C GLY A 49 1.20 3.08 15.37
N LEU A 50 2.00 3.29 14.33
CA LEU A 50 3.44 3.45 14.49
C LEU A 50 3.78 4.69 15.32
N LYS A 51 3.06 5.77 15.12
CA LYS A 51 3.28 6.98 15.89
C LYS A 51 2.95 6.78 17.37
N GLU A 52 1.87 6.07 17.64
CA GLU A 52 1.45 5.80 19.02
C GLU A 52 2.48 4.91 19.73
N ASP A 53 3.12 4.01 19.00
CA ASP A 53 4.14 3.13 19.55
C ASP A 53 5.50 3.82 19.65
N GLY A 54 5.59 5.08 19.21
CA GLY A 54 6.83 5.83 19.26
C GLY A 54 7.83 5.44 18.19
N GLU A 55 7.42 4.69 17.20
CA GLU A 55 8.30 4.28 16.12
C GLU A 55 8.44 5.39 15.08
N SER A 56 9.62 5.44 14.46
CA SER A 56 9.88 6.39 13.38
C SER A 56 9.13 5.99 12.13
N VAL A 57 8.49 6.97 11.51
CA VAL A 57 7.86 6.77 10.21
C VAL A 57 8.88 7.13 9.15
N ARG A 58 9.28 6.16 8.36
CA ARG A 58 10.24 6.39 7.28
C ARG A 58 9.54 6.77 5.99
N PRO A 59 10.15 7.63 5.18
CA PRO A 59 9.64 7.85 3.84
C PRO A 59 9.79 6.54 3.04
N HIS A 60 9.05 6.42 1.96
CA HIS A 60 9.15 5.24 1.13
C HIS A 60 10.54 5.11 0.52
N ALA A 61 11.05 3.90 0.46
CA ALA A 61 12.36 3.60 -0.08
C ALA A 61 12.31 2.79 -1.38
N LEU A 62 11.12 2.36 -1.78
CA LEU A 62 10.96 1.50 -2.94
C LEU A 62 10.41 2.24 -4.14
N GLU A 63 10.85 1.83 -5.31
CA GLU A 63 10.34 2.32 -6.58
C GLU A 63 9.88 1.16 -7.40
N ALA A 64 8.91 1.40 -8.26
CA ALA A 64 8.46 0.41 -9.24
C ALA A 64 8.58 1.05 -10.62
N LYS A 65 9.08 0.28 -11.56
CA LYS A 65 9.27 0.74 -12.94
C LYS A 65 8.91 -0.35 -13.91
N PHE A 66 8.46 0.06 -15.07
CA PHE A 66 8.35 -0.84 -16.20
C PHE A 66 9.63 -0.74 -17.01
N VAL A 67 10.18 -1.87 -17.40
CA VAL A 67 11.30 -1.88 -18.32
C VAL A 67 10.87 -2.62 -19.58
N GLN A 68 11.44 -2.23 -20.70
CA GLN A 68 11.10 -2.84 -21.96
C GLN A 68 12.01 -4.04 -22.21
N VAL A 69 11.42 -5.14 -22.62
CA VAL A 69 12.17 -6.36 -22.94
C VAL A 69 11.71 -6.85 -24.32
N GLN A 70 12.52 -7.64 -24.93
CA GLN A 70 12.20 -8.22 -26.24
C GLN A 70 11.65 -9.63 -26.08
#